data_c091a00b96091d9941ebecb22f01bfcf
#
_entry.id   c091a00b96091d9941ebecb22f01bfcf
#
_cell.length_a   1.000
_cell.length_b   1.000
_cell.length_c   1.000
_cell.angle_alpha   90.00
_cell.angle_beta   90.00
_cell.angle_gamma   90.00
#
_symmetry.space_group_name_H-M   'P 1'
#
loop_
_entity.id
_entity.type
_entity.pdbx_description
1 polymer ?
#
loop_
_entity_poly.entity_id
_entity_poly.type
_entity_poly.pdbx_seq_one_letter_code
_entity_poly.pdbx_strand_id
1 'polypeptide(L)'
;SHCDPEKAWSDAKQQITPDMLDYILSLLVIRDKSVTTEVINEMRKQIDELDNTIMEVLAKRMRICRDIGQYKKEHNMTVLQASRYNEILDKRGAQGALFGMSPEFVKEIFEAIHEESVRQQMEVINK
;
A
#
# COMPACT_ATOMS: atom_id res chain seq x y z
N SER A 1 21.67 24.11 -11.94
CA SER A 1 21.29 24.11 -12.04
C SER A 1 21.21 24.25 -11.94
N HIS A 2 21.24 24.17 -11.65
CA HIS A 2 20.85 24.17 -11.70
C HIS A 2 20.86 24.03 -11.51
N CYS A 3 21.40 24.35 -11.21
CA CYS A 3 21.09 24.10 -11.08
C CYS A 3 20.99 23.74 -10.92
N ASP A 4 21.44 24.47 -10.11
CA ASP A 4 21.21 23.29 -10.44
C ASP A 4 20.02 22.50 -9.92
N PRO A 5 18.91 22.65 -10.56
CA PRO A 5 17.68 21.95 -10.17
C PRO A 5 17.79 20.46 -10.28
N GLU A 6 18.56 19.97 -11.20
CA GLU A 6 18.70 18.54 -11.35
C GLU A 6 19.26 17.87 -10.14
N LYS A 7 20.20 18.52 -9.51
CA LYS A 7 20.78 18.00 -8.32
C LYS A 7 19.76 17.93 -7.21
N ALA A 8 18.92 18.93 -7.11
CA ALA A 8 17.87 18.91 -6.10
C ALA A 8 16.92 17.75 -6.33
N TRP A 9 16.65 17.43 -7.57
CA TRP A 9 15.73 16.34 -7.87
C TRP A 9 16.28 14.99 -7.49
N SER A 10 17.57 14.78 -7.71
CA SER A 10 18.15 13.50 -7.42
C SER A 10 18.25 13.24 -5.93
N ASP A 11 18.34 14.29 -5.14
CA ASP A 11 18.46 14.11 -3.71
C ASP A 11 17.20 13.63 -3.05
N ALA A 12 16.17 13.86 -3.67
CA ALA A 12 14.94 13.42 -3.08
C ALA A 12 14.84 11.95 -3.09
N LYS A 13 15.35 11.65 -3.47
CA LYS A 13 15.21 10.74 -3.69
C LYS A 13 14.60 10.43 -4.20
N GLN A 14 14.47 11.17 -4.62
CA GLN A 14 13.98 11.45 -5.04
C GLN A 14 13.92 11.72 -6.07
N GLN A 15 14.06 12.00 -6.88
CA GLN A 15 13.87 12.66 -7.45
C GLN A 15 13.27 13.83 -7.74
N ILE A 16 12.12 14.02 -8.29
CA ILE A 16 11.58 15.33 -8.14
C ILE A 16 11.46 15.64 -6.68
N THR A 17 12.09 16.68 -6.19
CA THR A 17 11.89 17.09 -4.83
C THR A 17 10.54 17.77 -4.72
N PRO A 18 9.87 17.70 -3.55
CA PRO A 18 8.61 18.43 -3.36
C PRO A 18 8.76 19.93 -3.64
N ASP A 19 9.89 20.51 -3.26
CA ASP A 19 10.11 21.94 -3.47
C ASP A 19 10.17 22.29 -4.96
N MET A 20 10.83 21.47 -5.75
CA MET A 20 10.90 21.69 -7.18
C MET A 20 9.54 21.56 -7.82
N LEU A 21 8.77 20.58 -7.39
CA LEU A 21 7.43 20.38 -7.91
C LEU A 21 6.55 21.57 -7.58
N ASP A 22 6.62 22.06 -6.35
CA ASP A 22 5.84 23.23 -5.93
C ASP A 22 6.20 24.45 -6.75
N TYR A 23 7.48 24.64 -7.02
CA TYR A 23 7.95 25.77 -7.81
C TYR A 23 7.37 25.73 -9.22
N ILE A 24 7.45 24.57 -9.86
CA ILE A 24 6.92 24.39 -11.21
C ILE A 24 5.41 24.63 -11.22
N LEU A 25 4.71 24.09 -10.26
CA LEU A 25 3.27 24.25 -10.18
C LEU A 25 2.89 25.71 -9.94
N SER A 26 3.67 26.44 -9.17
CA SER A 26 3.42 27.86 -8.94
C SER A 26 3.46 28.65 -10.24
N LEU A 27 4.40 28.33 -11.09
CA LEU A 27 4.50 29.01 -12.38
C LEU A 27 3.29 28.71 -13.26
N LEU A 28 2.82 27.47 -13.23
CA LEU A 28 1.65 27.08 -14.01
C LEU A 28 0.37 27.70 -13.47
N VAL A 29 0.27 27.76 -12.16
CA VAL A 29 -0.92 28.34 -11.53
C VAL A 29 -1.13 29.79 -11.92
N ILE A 30 -0.06 30.54 -12.06
CA ILE A 30 -0.17 31.91 -12.49
C ILE A 30 -0.86 32.01 -13.85
N ARG A 31 -0.64 31.00 -14.70
CA ARG A 31 -1.22 31.02 -16.04
C ARG A 31 -2.59 30.41 -16.11
N ASP A 32 -2.76 29.25 -15.45
CA ASP A 32 -3.99 28.51 -15.60
C ASP A 32 -4.25 27.65 -14.36
N LYS A 33 -4.66 28.31 -13.33
CA LYS A 33 -4.91 27.68 -12.04
C LYS A 33 -5.99 26.62 -12.09
N SER A 34 -7.06 26.89 -12.84
CA SER A 34 -8.18 25.97 -12.87
C SER A 34 -7.82 24.64 -13.52
N VAL A 35 -7.06 24.69 -14.62
CA VAL A 35 -6.63 23.46 -15.30
C VAL A 35 -5.74 22.62 -14.37
N THR A 36 -4.79 23.26 -13.67
CA THR A 36 -3.93 22.54 -12.74
C THR A 36 -4.73 21.87 -11.64
N THR A 37 -5.72 22.57 -11.09
CA THR A 37 -6.57 22.01 -10.06
C THR A 37 -7.38 20.82 -10.57
N GLU A 38 -7.89 20.92 -11.79
CA GLU A 38 -8.64 19.84 -12.39
C GLU A 38 -7.81 18.59 -12.60
N VAL A 39 -6.56 18.75 -13.04
CA VAL A 39 -5.66 17.63 -13.25
C VAL A 39 -5.40 16.90 -11.93
N ILE A 40 -5.12 17.66 -10.87
CA ILE A 40 -4.87 17.06 -9.57
C ILE A 40 -6.12 16.37 -9.04
N ASN A 41 -7.29 16.98 -9.21
CA ASN A 41 -8.52 16.37 -8.76
C ASN A 41 -8.83 15.08 -9.51
N GLU A 42 -8.49 15.04 -10.79
CA GLU A 42 -8.68 13.82 -11.57
C GLU A 42 -7.76 12.70 -11.05
N MET A 43 -6.52 13.02 -10.73
CA MET A 43 -5.60 12.05 -10.17
C MET A 43 -6.06 11.55 -8.80
N ARG A 44 -6.58 12.44 -7.98
CA ARG A 44 -7.13 12.05 -6.68
C ARG A 44 -8.32 11.12 -6.82
N LYS A 45 -9.15 11.35 -7.83
CA LYS A 45 -10.24 10.46 -8.14
C LYS A 45 -9.75 9.05 -8.47
N GLN A 46 -8.66 8.96 -9.25
CA GLN A 46 -8.07 7.68 -9.57
C GLN A 46 -7.56 6.98 -8.32
N ILE A 47 -6.97 7.74 -7.40
CA ILE A 47 -6.51 7.18 -6.13
C ILE A 47 -7.71 6.65 -5.33
N ASP A 48 -8.81 7.41 -5.29
CA ASP A 48 -9.99 6.96 -4.56
C ASP A 48 -10.53 5.65 -5.12
N GLU A 49 -10.53 5.50 -6.43
CA GLU A 49 -10.97 4.27 -7.06
C GLU A 49 -10.07 3.10 -6.70
N LEU A 50 -8.75 3.35 -6.66
CA LEU A 50 -7.81 2.32 -6.27
C LEU A 50 -7.98 1.95 -4.80
N ASP A 51 -8.23 2.94 -3.95
CA ASP A 51 -8.49 2.67 -2.53
C ASP A 51 -9.71 1.78 -2.36
N ASN A 52 -10.76 2.05 -3.14
CA ASN A 52 -11.95 1.19 -3.10
C ASN A 52 -11.62 -0.24 -3.52
N THR A 53 -10.77 -0.38 -4.54
CA THR A 53 -10.32 -1.70 -4.99
C THR A 53 -9.54 -2.42 -3.90
N ILE A 54 -8.66 -1.70 -3.21
CA ILE A 54 -7.91 -2.27 -2.09
C ILE A 54 -8.88 -2.78 -1.02
N MET A 55 -9.89 -1.99 -0.67
CA MET A 55 -10.86 -2.39 0.34
C MET A 55 -11.62 -3.64 -0.08
N GLU A 56 -12.03 -3.72 -1.35
CA GLU A 56 -12.74 -4.88 -1.85
C GLU A 56 -11.88 -6.14 -1.80
N VAL A 57 -10.61 -6.00 -2.20
CA VAL A 57 -9.69 -7.13 -2.21
C VAL A 57 -9.40 -7.60 -0.79
N LEU A 58 -9.21 -6.64 0.14
CA LEU A 58 -9.00 -6.99 1.54
C LEU A 58 -10.21 -7.71 2.12
N ALA A 59 -11.42 -7.25 1.80
CA ALA A 59 -12.63 -7.90 2.27
C ALA A 59 -12.71 -9.34 1.78
N LYS A 60 -12.37 -9.57 0.53
CA LYS A 60 -12.35 -10.92 -0.03
C LYS A 60 -11.32 -11.79 0.66
N ARG A 61 -10.16 -11.24 0.91
CA ARG A 61 -9.09 -11.95 1.59
C ARG A 61 -9.51 -12.35 3.00
N MET A 62 -10.17 -11.46 3.71
CA MET A 62 -10.63 -11.75 5.07
C MET A 62 -11.73 -12.80 5.08
N ARG A 63 -12.58 -12.82 4.06
CA ARG A 63 -13.59 -13.86 3.94
C ARG A 63 -12.94 -15.23 3.82
N ILE A 64 -11.90 -15.32 3.00
CA ILE A 64 -11.16 -16.57 2.85
C ILE A 64 -10.46 -16.94 4.16
N CYS A 65 -9.96 -15.96 4.89
CA CYS A 65 -9.36 -16.22 6.19
C CYS A 65 -10.36 -16.80 7.18
N ARG A 66 -11.61 -16.34 7.15
CA ARG A 66 -12.65 -16.93 7.99
C ARG A 66 -12.92 -18.37 7.58
N ASP A 67 -12.95 -18.63 6.28
CA ASP A 67 -13.15 -20.01 5.80
C ASP A 67 -12.01 -20.90 6.27
N ILE A 68 -10.79 -20.39 6.22
CA ILE A 68 -9.64 -21.12 6.74
C ILE A 68 -9.78 -21.35 8.25
N GLY A 69 -10.24 -20.34 8.96
CA GLY A 69 -10.49 -20.47 10.40
C GLY A 69 -11.50 -21.55 10.71
N GLN A 70 -12.57 -21.59 9.94
CA GLN A 70 -13.61 -22.61 10.12
C GLN A 70 -13.03 -24.01 9.86
N TYR A 71 -12.25 -24.14 8.81
CA TYR A 71 -11.60 -25.41 8.49
C TYR A 71 -10.67 -25.85 9.62
N LYS A 72 -9.85 -24.92 10.11
CA LYS A 72 -8.93 -25.21 11.20
C LYS A 72 -9.65 -25.61 12.47
N LYS A 73 -10.78 -24.94 12.74
CA LYS A 73 -11.60 -25.29 13.89
C LYS A 73 -12.12 -26.72 13.80
N GLU A 74 -12.60 -27.10 12.63
CA GLU A 74 -13.15 -28.43 12.41
C GLU A 74 -12.09 -29.53 12.47
N HIS A 75 -10.85 -29.19 12.17
CA HIS A 75 -9.75 -30.16 12.09
C HIS A 75 -8.73 -29.99 13.21
N ASN A 76 -9.04 -29.16 14.21
CA ASN A 76 -8.15 -28.92 15.36
C ASN A 76 -6.75 -28.49 14.97
N MET A 77 -6.68 -27.57 13.99
CA MET A 77 -5.38 -27.07 13.49
C MET A 77 -5.01 -25.77 14.17
N THR A 78 -3.71 -25.51 14.24
CA THR A 78 -3.18 -24.27 14.81
C THR A 78 -3.45 -23.08 13.88
N VAL A 79 -3.90 -21.97 14.46
CA VAL A 79 -4.18 -20.76 13.68
C VAL A 79 -2.89 -20.12 13.18
N LEU A 80 -1.96 -19.88 14.08
CA LEU A 80 -0.70 -19.20 13.73
C LEU A 80 0.35 -20.21 13.29
N GLN A 81 0.86 -20.02 12.09
CA GLN A 81 1.95 -20.83 11.56
C GLN A 81 3.09 -19.87 11.21
N ALA A 82 4.11 -19.85 12.07
CA ALA A 82 5.19 -18.87 11.96
C ALA A 82 5.94 -18.97 10.63
N SER A 83 6.16 -20.19 10.13
CA SER A 83 6.87 -20.35 8.86
C SER A 83 6.10 -19.71 7.70
N ARG A 84 4.80 -19.88 7.70
CA ARG A 84 3.94 -19.28 6.66
C ARG A 84 3.98 -17.76 6.74
N TYR A 85 3.95 -17.22 7.94
CA TYR A 85 3.99 -15.79 8.17
C TYR A 85 5.30 -15.20 7.63
N ASN A 86 6.43 -15.81 7.99
CA ASN A 86 7.74 -15.32 7.54
C ASN A 86 7.87 -15.42 6.03
N GLU A 87 7.38 -16.51 5.46
CA GLU A 87 7.39 -16.71 4.01
C GLU A 87 6.63 -15.59 3.30
N ILE A 88 5.45 -15.24 3.82
CA ILE A 88 4.65 -14.17 3.22
C ILE A 88 5.39 -12.83 3.29
N LEU A 89 5.94 -12.50 4.44
CA LEU A 89 6.64 -11.22 4.60
C LEU A 89 7.81 -11.11 3.63
N ASP A 90 8.62 -12.16 3.54
CA ASP A 90 9.79 -12.13 2.66
C ASP A 90 9.36 -12.03 1.19
N LYS A 91 8.38 -12.82 0.82
CA LYS A 91 7.91 -12.86 -0.55
C LYS A 91 7.29 -11.52 -0.96
N ARG A 92 6.46 -10.95 -0.12
CA ARG A 92 5.80 -9.69 -0.44
C ARG A 92 6.75 -8.51 -0.41
N GLY A 93 7.72 -8.52 0.51
CA GLY A 93 8.74 -7.49 0.53
C GLY A 93 9.54 -7.46 -0.78
N ALA A 94 9.97 -8.62 -1.24
CA ALA A 94 10.69 -8.73 -2.51
C ALA A 94 9.82 -8.30 -3.68
N GLN A 95 8.56 -8.71 -3.68
CA GLN A 95 7.61 -8.34 -4.73
C GLN A 95 7.39 -6.82 -4.76
N GLY A 96 7.27 -6.21 -3.57
CA GLY A 96 7.08 -4.77 -3.48
C GLY A 96 8.22 -4.00 -4.12
N ALA A 97 9.45 -4.47 -3.92
CA ALA A 97 10.61 -3.82 -4.52
C ALA A 97 10.53 -3.83 -6.05
N LEU A 98 10.00 -4.91 -6.63
CA LEU A 98 9.82 -4.99 -8.07
C LEU A 98 8.78 -4.00 -8.57
N PHE A 99 7.84 -3.62 -7.73
CA PHE A 99 6.80 -2.65 -8.11
C PHE A 99 7.13 -1.23 -7.66
N GLY A 100 8.37 -0.97 -7.28
CA GLY A 100 8.82 0.37 -6.94
C GLY A 100 8.47 0.83 -5.54
N MET A 101 8.16 -0.11 -4.65
CA MET A 101 7.83 0.20 -3.27
C MET A 101 8.94 -0.29 -2.35
N SER A 102 9.10 0.38 -1.21
CA SER A 102 10.09 -0.05 -0.24
C SER A 102 9.68 -1.38 0.38
N PRO A 103 10.61 -2.34 0.52
CA PRO A 103 10.28 -3.61 1.16
C PRO A 103 9.74 -3.44 2.58
N GLU A 104 10.26 -2.45 3.32
CA GLU A 104 9.82 -2.18 4.68
C GLU A 104 8.35 -1.76 4.70
N PHE A 105 7.97 -0.89 3.79
CA PHE A 105 6.59 -0.45 3.68
C PHE A 105 5.66 -1.62 3.39
N VAL A 106 6.05 -2.47 2.43
CA VAL A 106 5.22 -3.61 2.05
C VAL A 106 5.12 -4.61 3.19
N LYS A 107 6.23 -4.84 3.91
CA LYS A 107 6.22 -5.74 5.06
C LYS A 107 5.29 -5.24 6.15
N GLU A 108 5.29 -3.94 6.41
CA GLU A 108 4.40 -3.36 7.42
C GLU A 108 2.92 -3.57 7.06
N ILE A 109 2.60 -3.37 5.78
CA ILE A 109 1.23 -3.59 5.31
C ILE A 109 0.83 -5.05 5.51
N PHE A 110 1.66 -5.99 5.09
CA PHE A 110 1.32 -7.40 5.20
C PHE A 110 1.38 -7.91 6.62
N GLU A 111 2.16 -7.26 7.48
CA GLU A 111 2.12 -7.54 8.91
C GLU A 111 0.76 -7.20 9.48
N ALA A 112 0.25 -6.01 9.14
CA ALA A 112 -1.07 -5.58 9.59
C ALA A 112 -2.16 -6.50 9.02
N ILE A 113 -2.05 -6.86 7.75
CA ILE A 113 -3.00 -7.78 7.12
C ILE A 113 -2.97 -9.13 7.82
N HIS A 114 -1.78 -9.61 8.16
CA HIS A 114 -1.64 -10.89 8.86
C HIS A 114 -2.30 -10.85 10.23
N GLU A 115 -2.08 -9.78 10.97
CA GLU A 115 -2.68 -9.62 12.29
C GLU A 115 -4.20 -9.66 12.21
N GLU A 116 -4.77 -8.98 11.24
CA GLU A 116 -6.22 -9.01 11.05
C GLU A 116 -6.69 -10.39 10.62
N SER A 117 -5.89 -11.07 9.78
CA SER A 117 -6.22 -12.42 9.34
C SER A 117 -6.30 -13.39 10.52
N VAL A 118 -5.34 -13.30 11.42
CA VAL A 118 -5.33 -14.13 12.63
C VAL A 118 -6.54 -13.79 13.50
N ARG A 119 -6.82 -12.51 13.67
CA ARG A 119 -7.97 -12.07 14.45
C ARG A 119 -9.28 -12.63 13.90
N GLN A 120 -9.45 -12.61 12.58
CA GLN A 120 -10.65 -13.16 11.94
C GLN A 120 -10.77 -14.66 12.17
N GLN A 121 -9.66 -15.38 12.06
CA GLN A 121 -9.65 -16.82 12.31
C GLN A 121 -9.98 -17.14 13.76
N MET A 122 -9.37 -16.42 14.69
CA MET A 122 -9.63 -16.62 16.11
C MET A 122 -11.08 -16.33 16.47
N GLU A 123 -11.67 -15.33 15.86
CA GLU A 123 -13.06 -14.99 16.09
C GLU A 123 -13.99 -16.14 15.69
N VAL A 124 -13.70 -16.76 14.55
CA VAL A 124 -14.47 -17.91 14.08
C VAL A 124 -14.28 -19.10 15.02
N ILE A 125 -13.05 -19.35 15.43
CA ILE A 125 -12.74 -20.51 16.27
C ILE A 125 -13.39 -20.38 17.65
N ASN A 126 -13.44 -19.17 18.18
CA ASN A 126 -13.98 -18.95 19.52
C ASN A 126 -15.50 -18.82 19.57
N LYS A 127 -16.13 -18.86 18.43
CA LYS A 127 -17.59 -18.94 18.39
C LYS A 127 -18.03 -20.39 18.63
#